data_dba74e296f12b450fb923a21d1bbeacd
#
_entry.id   dba74e296f12b450fb923a21d1bbeacd
#
_cell.length_a   1.000
_cell.length_b   1.000
_cell.length_c   1.000
_cell.angle_alpha   90.00
_cell.angle_beta   90.00
_cell.angle_gamma   90.00
#
_symmetry.space_group_name_H-M   'P 1'
#
loop_
_entity.id
_entity.type
_entity.pdbx_description
1 polymer ?
#
loop_
_entity_poly.entity_id
_entity_poly.type
_entity_poly.pdbx_seq_one_letter_code
_entity_poly.pdbx_strand_id
1 'polypeptide(L)'
;MDLLAQVGDLPDGPVVDLGCGDGAVGPALRLAFPERRVIGVDSSPAMLAQARGYDALVETDIATWHPAERPALIFSNAALQWLGRHAQLMPHLVRLLVADGVLAVQMPGQSLAPSHALLRETAAGLFPDHFDFADYQPPVAAPEDYWRMLSSLGQVSAWETTYLQQLPPQPEGHPVRAFTESTAMRPFVQRLTETEAQRLRSAYDLALEVAYPRLPDGGVLMPFRRVFFVLRVTG
;
A
#
# COMPACT_ATOMS: atom_id res chain seq x y z
N MET A 1 -8.60 10.19 -5.02
CA MET A 1 -7.95 9.90 -6.32
C MET A 1 -6.73 10.81 -6.56
N ASP A 2 -6.08 11.21 -5.48
CA ASP A 2 -4.97 12.20 -5.48
C ASP A 2 -3.80 11.78 -6.39
N LEU A 3 -3.43 10.49 -6.38
CA LEU A 3 -2.36 9.99 -7.24
C LEU A 3 -2.68 10.15 -8.73
N LEU A 4 -3.89 9.75 -9.15
CA LEU A 4 -4.29 9.79 -10.55
C LEU A 4 -4.34 11.22 -11.11
N ALA A 5 -4.71 12.20 -10.28
CA ALA A 5 -4.76 13.61 -10.64
C ALA A 5 -3.36 14.22 -10.94
N GLN A 6 -2.29 13.55 -10.51
CA GLN A 6 -0.91 14.01 -10.72
C GLN A 6 -0.21 13.35 -11.92
N VAL A 7 -0.88 12.42 -12.61
CA VAL A 7 -0.27 11.67 -13.73
C VAL A 7 -0.05 12.58 -14.95
N GLY A 8 -1.02 13.47 -15.26
CA GLY A 8 -0.96 14.36 -16.44
C GLY A 8 -1.05 13.62 -17.78
N ASP A 9 -0.56 14.25 -18.84
CA ASP A 9 -0.57 13.68 -20.18
C ASP A 9 0.42 12.50 -20.29
N LEU A 10 0.06 11.51 -21.10
CA LEU A 10 0.86 10.31 -21.32
C LEU A 10 1.31 10.18 -22.79
N PRO A 11 2.52 9.70 -23.05
CA PRO A 11 2.94 9.27 -24.39
C PRO A 11 2.12 8.05 -24.84
N ASP A 12 2.32 7.59 -26.09
CA ASP A 12 1.68 6.37 -26.58
C ASP A 12 2.12 5.13 -25.77
N GLY A 13 1.18 4.21 -25.55
CA GLY A 13 1.40 2.98 -24.81
C GLY A 13 0.25 2.62 -23.85
N PRO A 14 0.25 1.38 -23.34
CA PRO A 14 -0.77 0.92 -22.40
C PRO A 14 -0.60 1.55 -21.01
N VAL A 15 -1.69 1.51 -20.25
CA VAL A 15 -1.75 1.81 -18.81
C VAL A 15 -1.73 0.49 -18.06
N VAL A 16 -0.83 0.33 -17.11
CA VAL A 16 -0.72 -0.86 -16.27
C VAL A 16 -1.05 -0.51 -14.83
N ASP A 17 -2.01 -1.22 -14.23
CA ASP A 17 -2.27 -1.23 -12.79
C ASP A 17 -1.50 -2.39 -12.16
N LEU A 18 -0.41 -2.05 -11.49
CA LEU A 18 0.55 -3.01 -10.96
C LEU A 18 0.24 -3.33 -9.49
N GLY A 19 -0.21 -4.54 -9.23
CA GLY A 19 -0.83 -4.98 -7.99
C GLY A 19 -2.31 -4.57 -7.95
N CYS A 20 -3.04 -4.90 -9.02
CA CYS A 20 -4.42 -4.43 -9.20
C CYS A 20 -5.44 -5.06 -8.24
N GLY A 21 -5.08 -6.16 -7.57
CA GLY A 21 -5.98 -6.87 -6.65
C GLY A 21 -7.29 -7.25 -7.30
N ASP A 22 -8.39 -6.96 -6.61
CA ASP A 22 -9.78 -7.17 -7.08
C ASP A 22 -10.26 -6.11 -8.10
N GLY A 23 -9.40 -5.18 -8.49
CA GLY A 23 -9.68 -4.18 -9.51
C GLY A 23 -10.34 -2.89 -9.00
N ALA A 24 -10.20 -2.55 -7.73
CA ALA A 24 -10.80 -1.35 -7.14
C ALA A 24 -10.45 -0.04 -7.90
N VAL A 25 -9.29 0.02 -8.57
CA VAL A 25 -8.83 1.19 -9.32
C VAL A 25 -9.16 1.12 -10.82
N GLY A 26 -9.37 -0.07 -11.36
CA GLY A 26 -9.61 -0.31 -12.79
C GLY A 26 -10.64 0.63 -13.45
N PRO A 27 -11.86 0.79 -12.89
CA PRO A 27 -12.87 1.69 -13.46
C PRO A 27 -12.40 3.15 -13.53
N ALA A 28 -11.61 3.59 -12.56
CA ALA A 28 -11.11 4.96 -12.53
C ALA A 28 -9.99 5.19 -13.56
N LEU A 29 -9.10 4.21 -13.76
CA LEU A 29 -8.09 4.25 -14.82
C LEU A 29 -8.76 4.26 -16.20
N ARG A 30 -9.79 3.43 -16.39
CA ARG A 30 -10.57 3.40 -17.62
C ARG A 30 -11.24 4.74 -17.93
N LEU A 31 -11.80 5.39 -16.92
CA LEU A 31 -12.43 6.71 -17.08
C LEU A 31 -11.40 7.80 -17.41
N ALA A 32 -10.22 7.74 -16.77
CA ALA A 32 -9.17 8.73 -17.00
C ALA A 32 -8.46 8.56 -18.36
N PHE A 33 -8.38 7.31 -18.86
CA PHE A 33 -7.66 6.97 -20.09
C PHE A 33 -8.55 6.11 -21.04
N PRO A 34 -9.68 6.66 -21.55
CA PRO A 34 -10.69 5.87 -22.28
C PRO A 34 -10.17 5.26 -23.58
N GLU A 35 -9.21 5.90 -24.25
CA GLU A 35 -8.63 5.45 -25.52
C GLU A 35 -7.45 4.48 -25.38
N ARG A 36 -7.05 4.17 -24.12
CA ARG A 36 -5.88 3.34 -23.87
C ARG A 36 -6.25 1.95 -23.36
N ARG A 37 -5.42 0.97 -23.71
CA ARG A 37 -5.51 -0.35 -23.09
C ARG A 37 -5.12 -0.24 -21.63
N VAL A 38 -5.99 -0.73 -20.74
CA VAL A 38 -5.74 -0.81 -19.30
C VAL A 38 -5.52 -2.28 -18.93
N ILE A 39 -4.35 -2.58 -18.37
CA ILE A 39 -3.90 -3.93 -18.04
C ILE A 39 -3.76 -4.03 -16.53
N GLY A 40 -4.44 -4.99 -15.90
CA GLY A 40 -4.27 -5.32 -14.48
C GLY A 40 -3.23 -6.42 -14.30
N VAL A 41 -2.33 -6.25 -13.35
CA VAL A 41 -1.28 -7.21 -12.99
C VAL A 41 -1.38 -7.54 -11.51
N ASP A 42 -1.49 -8.80 -11.14
CA ASP A 42 -1.46 -9.26 -9.75
C ASP A 42 -0.95 -10.71 -9.68
N SER A 43 -0.44 -11.13 -8.53
CA SER A 43 0.02 -12.50 -8.30
C SER A 43 -1.08 -13.43 -7.78
N SER A 44 -2.24 -12.89 -7.40
CA SER A 44 -3.36 -13.64 -6.81
C SER A 44 -4.43 -13.98 -7.83
N PRO A 45 -4.58 -15.25 -8.27
CA PRO A 45 -5.65 -15.64 -9.17
C PRO A 45 -7.04 -15.41 -8.56
N ALA A 46 -7.17 -15.52 -7.24
CA ALA A 46 -8.44 -15.27 -6.55
C ALA A 46 -8.87 -13.80 -6.61
N MET A 47 -7.91 -12.87 -6.56
CA MET A 47 -8.16 -11.43 -6.74
C MET A 47 -8.45 -11.12 -8.20
N LEU A 48 -7.64 -11.62 -9.12
CA LEU A 48 -7.84 -11.41 -10.57
C LEU A 48 -9.20 -11.90 -11.06
N ALA A 49 -9.73 -13.00 -10.51
CA ALA A 49 -11.06 -13.49 -10.83
C ALA A 49 -12.19 -12.48 -10.52
N GLN A 50 -11.97 -11.57 -9.60
CA GLN A 50 -12.91 -10.52 -9.19
C GLN A 50 -12.64 -9.18 -9.90
N ALA A 51 -11.44 -8.99 -10.45
CA ALA A 51 -11.01 -7.74 -11.05
C ALA A 51 -11.87 -7.34 -12.25
N ARG A 52 -12.21 -6.05 -12.34
CA ARG A 52 -13.06 -5.47 -13.40
C ARG A 52 -12.43 -4.17 -13.91
N GLY A 53 -12.78 -3.78 -15.13
CA GLY A 53 -12.35 -2.51 -15.73
C GLY A 53 -11.02 -2.60 -16.49
N TYR A 54 -10.52 -3.82 -16.78
CA TYR A 54 -9.29 -4.05 -17.54
C TYR A 54 -9.58 -4.70 -18.90
N ASP A 55 -8.72 -4.40 -19.89
CA ASP A 55 -8.74 -5.07 -21.20
C ASP A 55 -8.02 -6.42 -21.15
N ALA A 56 -7.05 -6.55 -20.24
CA ALA A 56 -6.33 -7.78 -19.96
C ALA A 56 -5.95 -7.87 -18.48
N LEU A 57 -5.88 -9.09 -17.98
CA LEU A 57 -5.37 -9.43 -16.66
C LEU A 57 -4.17 -10.36 -16.81
N VAL A 58 -3.11 -10.09 -16.05
CA VAL A 58 -1.86 -10.85 -16.09
C VAL A 58 -1.55 -11.35 -14.68
N GLU A 59 -1.52 -12.67 -14.54
CA GLU A 59 -1.09 -13.32 -13.29
C GLU A 59 0.43 -13.43 -13.27
N THR A 60 1.09 -12.65 -12.41
CA THR A 60 2.54 -12.70 -12.22
C THR A 60 2.98 -11.99 -10.96
N ASP A 61 4.18 -12.31 -10.46
CA ASP A 61 4.83 -11.58 -9.38
C ASP A 61 5.42 -10.26 -9.93
N ILE A 62 5.07 -9.16 -9.26
CA ILE A 62 5.57 -7.81 -9.59
C ILE A 62 7.11 -7.76 -9.58
N ALA A 63 7.76 -8.48 -8.68
CA ALA A 63 9.22 -8.48 -8.55
C ALA A 63 9.95 -9.02 -9.79
N THR A 64 9.27 -9.85 -10.57
CA THR A 64 9.79 -10.49 -11.79
C THR A 64 9.02 -10.12 -13.04
N TRP A 65 8.04 -9.22 -12.93
CA TRP A 65 7.20 -8.83 -14.03
C TRP A 65 7.98 -8.10 -15.14
N HIS A 66 7.69 -8.51 -16.37
CA HIS A 66 8.15 -7.84 -17.59
C HIS A 66 6.95 -7.64 -18.53
N PRO A 67 6.68 -6.40 -18.97
CA PRO A 67 5.57 -6.14 -19.87
C PRO A 67 5.85 -6.67 -21.27
N ALA A 68 4.81 -7.19 -21.94
CA ALA A 68 4.90 -7.58 -23.36
C ALA A 68 5.06 -6.35 -24.28
N GLU A 69 4.53 -5.21 -23.84
CA GLU A 69 4.62 -3.91 -24.49
C GLU A 69 5.01 -2.88 -23.42
N ARG A 70 5.94 -1.98 -23.71
CA ARG A 70 6.38 -0.96 -22.76
C ARG A 70 5.23 -0.01 -22.41
N PRO A 71 4.87 0.15 -21.14
CA PRO A 71 3.74 0.99 -20.74
C PRO A 71 4.08 2.48 -20.78
N ALA A 72 3.05 3.29 -21.08
CA ALA A 72 3.07 4.73 -20.90
C ALA A 72 2.87 5.12 -19.43
N LEU A 73 2.12 4.29 -18.68
CA LEU A 73 1.90 4.45 -17.25
C LEU A 73 2.03 3.11 -16.53
N ILE A 74 2.86 3.09 -15.50
CA ILE A 74 2.76 2.10 -14.42
C ILE A 74 2.12 2.81 -13.23
N PHE A 75 0.90 2.41 -12.90
CA PHE A 75 0.15 2.87 -11.74
C PHE A 75 0.17 1.77 -10.69
N SER A 76 0.44 2.09 -9.43
CA SER A 76 0.38 1.12 -8.33
C SER A 76 -0.21 1.76 -7.08
N ASN A 77 -1.28 1.16 -6.57
CA ASN A 77 -1.98 1.67 -5.40
C ASN A 77 -2.09 0.59 -4.31
N ALA A 78 -1.44 0.83 -3.18
CA ALA A 78 -1.45 -0.03 -2.00
C ALA A 78 -0.98 -1.49 -2.28
N ALA A 79 0.02 -1.65 -3.14
CA ALA A 79 0.59 -2.95 -3.50
C ALA A 79 2.10 -3.05 -3.16
N LEU A 80 2.90 -2.06 -3.52
CA LEU A 80 4.36 -2.17 -3.44
C LEU A 80 4.92 -2.18 -2.00
N GLN A 81 4.15 -1.78 -0.99
CA GLN A 81 4.54 -1.91 0.42
C GLN A 81 4.75 -3.37 0.86
N TRP A 82 4.21 -4.34 0.11
CA TRP A 82 4.40 -5.77 0.38
C TRP A 82 5.71 -6.33 -0.17
N LEU A 83 6.39 -5.54 -1.01
CA LEU A 83 7.66 -5.90 -1.63
C LEU A 83 8.80 -5.19 -0.91
N GLY A 84 9.91 -5.89 -0.75
CA GLY A 84 11.14 -5.30 -0.20
C GLY A 84 12.00 -4.64 -1.29
N ARG A 85 13.17 -4.11 -0.85
CA ARG A 85 14.23 -3.64 -1.75
C ARG A 85 13.77 -2.57 -2.76
N HIS A 86 13.02 -1.57 -2.29
CA HIS A 86 12.51 -0.48 -3.12
C HIS A 86 13.63 0.25 -3.89
N ALA A 87 14.84 0.36 -3.33
CA ALA A 87 15.99 0.94 -4.02
C ALA A 87 16.39 0.21 -5.32
N GLN A 88 16.00 -1.06 -5.47
CA GLN A 88 16.21 -1.86 -6.69
C GLN A 88 14.92 -1.92 -7.52
N LEU A 89 13.79 -2.13 -6.88
CA LEU A 89 12.49 -2.29 -7.53
C LEU A 89 12.05 -1.02 -8.27
N MET A 90 12.08 0.15 -7.64
CA MET A 90 11.56 1.38 -8.25
C MET A 90 12.35 1.78 -9.51
N PRO A 91 13.70 1.81 -9.52
CA PRO A 91 14.46 2.04 -10.76
C PRO A 91 14.23 0.95 -11.81
N HIS A 92 13.97 -0.30 -11.42
CA HIS A 92 13.63 -1.36 -12.37
C HIS A 92 12.31 -1.03 -13.08
N LEU A 93 11.25 -0.69 -12.34
CA LEU A 93 9.94 -0.33 -12.90
C LEU A 93 10.04 0.88 -13.85
N VAL A 94 10.83 1.90 -13.49
CA VAL A 94 11.08 3.06 -14.37
C VAL A 94 11.67 2.64 -15.72
N ARG A 95 12.63 1.69 -15.75
CA ARG A 95 13.23 1.21 -16.99
C ARG A 95 12.28 0.43 -17.90
N LEU A 96 11.14 -0.03 -17.38
CA LEU A 96 10.11 -0.70 -18.18
C LEU A 96 9.24 0.26 -18.98
N LEU A 97 9.19 1.54 -18.59
CA LEU A 97 8.38 2.58 -19.25
C LEU A 97 8.92 2.95 -20.64
N VAL A 98 8.04 3.47 -21.48
CA VAL A 98 8.45 4.20 -22.70
C VAL A 98 9.15 5.53 -22.32
N ALA A 99 9.79 6.18 -23.29
CA ALA A 99 10.26 7.56 -23.11
C ALA A 99 9.08 8.47 -22.71
N ASP A 100 9.29 9.42 -21.81
CA ASP A 100 8.27 10.30 -21.20
C ASP A 100 7.15 9.57 -20.44
N GLY A 101 7.27 8.25 -20.26
CA GLY A 101 6.35 7.42 -19.50
C GLY A 101 6.34 7.78 -18.01
N VAL A 102 5.29 7.37 -17.30
CA VAL A 102 5.05 7.76 -15.91
C VAL A 102 5.01 6.54 -14.99
N LEU A 103 5.74 6.60 -13.88
CA LEU A 103 5.56 5.73 -12.72
C LEU A 103 4.81 6.50 -11.63
N ALA A 104 3.60 6.05 -11.28
CA ALA A 104 2.76 6.67 -10.25
C ALA A 104 2.46 5.65 -9.15
N VAL A 105 2.89 5.93 -7.93
CA VAL A 105 2.81 4.98 -6.80
C VAL A 105 2.20 5.62 -5.57
N GLN A 106 1.30 4.89 -4.92
CA GLN A 106 0.81 5.17 -3.58
C GLN A 106 1.01 3.96 -2.68
N MET A 107 1.46 4.19 -1.46
CA MET A 107 1.61 3.16 -0.42
C MET A 107 1.12 3.66 0.93
N PRO A 108 0.49 2.80 1.78
CA PRO A 108 0.22 3.12 3.16
C PRO A 108 1.52 3.38 3.93
N GLY A 109 1.61 4.54 4.58
CA GLY A 109 2.76 4.93 5.42
C GLY A 109 2.50 4.70 6.92
N GLN A 110 1.79 3.63 7.30
CA GLN A 110 1.28 3.41 8.65
C GLN A 110 2.24 2.68 9.59
N SER A 111 3.37 2.18 9.10
CA SER A 111 4.26 1.30 9.87
C SER A 111 4.75 1.89 11.20
N LEU A 112 4.92 3.21 11.26
CA LEU A 112 5.34 3.94 12.47
C LEU A 112 4.17 4.60 13.21
N ALA A 113 2.94 4.53 12.69
CA ALA A 113 1.77 5.05 13.37
C ALA A 113 1.46 4.22 14.63
N PRO A 114 0.81 4.81 15.66
CA PRO A 114 0.51 4.10 16.90
C PRO A 114 -0.21 2.77 16.68
N SER A 115 -1.11 2.68 15.70
CA SER A 115 -1.79 1.42 15.32
C SER A 115 -0.83 0.26 15.02
N HIS A 116 0.31 0.52 14.40
CA HIS A 116 1.28 -0.53 14.04
C HIS A 116 2.42 -0.64 15.05
N ALA A 117 2.85 0.48 15.64
CA ALA A 117 3.89 0.49 16.67
C ALA A 117 3.44 -0.26 17.91
N LEU A 118 2.27 0.09 18.47
CA LEU A 118 1.69 -0.56 19.65
C LEU A 118 1.44 -2.05 19.45
N LEU A 119 1.05 -2.47 18.23
CA LEU A 119 0.89 -3.90 17.93
C LEU A 119 2.22 -4.65 18.06
N ARG A 120 3.31 -4.10 17.51
CA ARG A 120 4.66 -4.70 17.63
C ARG A 120 5.15 -4.68 19.08
N GLU A 121 5.01 -3.57 19.77
CA GLU A 121 5.43 -3.41 21.17
C GLU A 121 4.67 -4.37 22.09
N THR A 122 3.35 -4.48 21.92
CA THR A 122 2.52 -5.42 22.69
C THR A 122 2.90 -6.87 22.42
N ALA A 123 3.11 -7.23 21.14
CA ALA A 123 3.48 -8.57 20.76
C ALA A 123 4.86 -8.96 21.31
N ALA A 124 5.86 -8.10 21.16
CA ALA A 124 7.21 -8.34 21.69
C ALA A 124 7.23 -8.39 23.23
N GLY A 125 6.45 -7.54 23.90
CA GLY A 125 6.35 -7.54 25.35
C GLY A 125 5.67 -8.78 25.93
N LEU A 126 4.63 -9.32 25.26
CA LEU A 126 3.91 -10.50 25.70
C LEU A 126 4.59 -11.81 25.29
N PHE A 127 5.25 -11.83 24.14
CA PHE A 127 5.78 -13.04 23.49
C PHE A 127 7.17 -12.77 22.88
N PRO A 128 8.19 -12.45 23.71
CA PRO A 128 9.52 -12.10 23.22
C PRO A 128 10.21 -13.25 22.46
N ASP A 129 9.86 -14.50 22.76
CA ASP A 129 10.37 -15.68 22.05
C ASP A 129 9.79 -15.81 20.63
N HIS A 130 8.65 -15.18 20.35
CA HIS A 130 7.99 -15.20 19.04
C HIS A 130 8.26 -13.95 18.20
N PHE A 131 8.49 -12.80 18.87
CA PHE A 131 8.56 -11.51 18.19
C PHE A 131 9.72 -10.67 18.70
N ASP A 132 10.63 -10.34 17.79
CA ASP A 132 11.70 -9.38 17.97
C ASP A 132 11.62 -8.31 16.87
N PHE A 133 11.66 -7.04 17.27
CA PHE A 133 11.59 -5.88 16.38
C PHE A 133 12.72 -4.88 16.63
N ALA A 134 13.83 -5.32 17.27
CA ALA A 134 14.98 -4.44 17.56
C ALA A 134 15.53 -3.78 16.29
N ASP A 135 15.61 -4.53 15.18
CA ASP A 135 16.11 -4.07 13.89
C ASP A 135 14.98 -3.75 12.89
N TYR A 136 13.77 -3.46 13.38
CA TYR A 136 12.63 -3.20 12.51
C TYR A 136 12.85 -1.99 11.59
N GLN A 137 12.73 -2.23 10.30
CA GLN A 137 12.75 -1.19 9.27
C GLN A 137 11.36 -1.05 8.64
N PRO A 138 10.82 0.18 8.54
CA PRO A 138 9.56 0.42 7.85
C PRO A 138 9.64 -0.04 6.38
N PRO A 139 8.66 -0.79 5.87
CA PRO A 139 8.66 -1.23 4.46
C PRO A 139 8.48 -0.08 3.47
N VAL A 140 7.89 1.04 3.92
CA VAL A 140 7.69 2.25 3.13
C VAL A 140 8.52 3.38 3.73
N ALA A 141 9.41 3.93 2.91
CA ALA A 141 10.28 5.03 3.27
C ALA A 141 9.53 6.39 3.25
N ALA A 142 10.19 7.45 3.67
CA ALA A 142 9.66 8.81 3.57
C ALA A 142 9.64 9.30 2.11
N PRO A 143 8.78 10.31 1.75
CA PRO A 143 8.74 10.87 0.41
C PRO A 143 10.09 11.34 -0.12
N GLU A 144 10.92 11.96 0.74
CA GLU A 144 12.25 12.45 0.40
C GLU A 144 13.19 11.34 -0.05
N ASP A 145 13.05 10.15 0.51
CA ASP A 145 13.90 8.99 0.14
C ASP A 145 13.54 8.47 -1.24
N TYR A 146 12.24 8.42 -1.59
CA TYR A 146 11.81 8.10 -2.96
C TYR A 146 12.25 9.16 -3.94
N TRP A 147 12.17 10.45 -3.57
CA TRP A 147 12.66 11.53 -4.41
C TRP A 147 14.17 11.38 -4.68
N ARG A 148 15.00 11.15 -3.65
CA ARG A 148 16.45 10.93 -3.79
C ARG A 148 16.76 9.70 -4.65
N MET A 149 16.02 8.62 -4.44
CA MET A 149 16.18 7.36 -5.18
C MET A 149 15.92 7.51 -6.67
N LEU A 150 14.98 8.36 -7.05
CA LEU A 150 14.42 8.44 -8.40
C LEU A 150 14.82 9.67 -9.19
N SER A 151 15.34 10.72 -8.55
CA SER A 151 15.63 12.03 -9.17
C SER A 151 16.64 11.99 -10.32
N SER A 152 17.52 10.98 -10.37
CA SER A 152 18.45 10.78 -11.50
C SER A 152 17.81 10.09 -12.72
N LEU A 153 16.57 9.61 -12.59
CA LEU A 153 15.87 8.85 -13.64
C LEU A 153 14.79 9.66 -14.35
N GLY A 154 14.46 10.84 -13.83
CA GLY A 154 13.44 11.68 -14.39
C GLY A 154 12.96 12.78 -13.45
N GLN A 155 11.87 13.42 -13.82
CA GLN A 155 11.23 14.45 -13.01
C GLN A 155 10.34 13.80 -11.95
N VAL A 156 10.64 14.05 -10.66
CA VAL A 156 9.97 13.40 -9.52
C VAL A 156 9.18 14.43 -8.71
N SER A 157 7.94 14.08 -8.39
CA SER A 157 7.13 14.69 -7.33
C SER A 157 6.86 13.63 -6.28
N ALA A 158 7.16 13.90 -5.00
CA ALA A 158 6.90 12.98 -3.89
C ALA A 158 6.28 13.74 -2.72
N TRP A 159 5.23 13.16 -2.10
CA TRP A 159 4.52 13.80 -1.00
C TRP A 159 3.85 12.76 -0.10
N GLU A 160 3.33 13.22 1.01
CA GLU A 160 2.43 12.42 1.85
C GLU A 160 1.11 13.17 2.11
N THR A 161 0.06 12.40 2.36
CA THR A 161 -1.24 12.91 2.79
C THR A 161 -1.74 12.07 3.96
N THR A 162 -2.19 12.74 5.01
CA THR A 162 -2.87 12.08 6.12
C THR A 162 -4.38 12.30 5.99
N TYR A 163 -5.10 11.20 5.80
CA TYR A 163 -6.56 11.17 5.78
C TYR A 163 -7.07 10.86 7.18
N LEU A 164 -8.03 11.62 7.66
CA LEU A 164 -8.69 11.32 8.92
C LEU A 164 -9.87 10.37 8.64
N GLN A 165 -9.71 9.11 8.99
CA GLN A 165 -10.75 8.09 8.83
C GLN A 165 -11.59 8.00 10.10
N GLN A 166 -12.90 8.11 9.98
CA GLN A 166 -13.82 7.77 11.04
C GLN A 166 -14.11 6.27 10.94
N LEU A 167 -13.68 5.51 11.96
CA LEU A 167 -14.00 4.10 12.08
C LEU A 167 -15.25 3.96 12.98
N PRO A 168 -16.25 3.17 12.55
CA PRO A 168 -17.47 2.99 13.33
C PRO A 168 -17.20 2.21 14.62
N PRO A 169 -18.07 2.35 15.65
CA PRO A 169 -18.00 1.54 16.84
C PRO A 169 -18.07 0.04 16.52
N GLN A 170 -17.38 -0.77 17.30
CA GLN A 170 -17.37 -2.22 17.16
C GLN A 170 -18.10 -2.87 18.35
N PRO A 171 -18.82 -3.99 18.14
CA PRO A 171 -19.44 -4.74 19.22
C PRO A 171 -18.44 -5.25 20.26
N GLU A 172 -17.23 -5.64 19.78
CA GLU A 172 -16.16 -6.15 20.60
C GLU A 172 -14.82 -5.52 20.21
N GLY A 173 -14.05 -5.12 21.23
CA GLY A 173 -12.73 -4.55 21.09
C GLY A 173 -12.70 -3.13 20.53
N HIS A 174 -11.51 -2.70 20.16
CA HIS A 174 -11.26 -1.35 19.69
C HIS A 174 -11.44 -1.24 18.16
N PRO A 175 -12.09 -0.16 17.62
CA PRO A 175 -12.29 -0.01 16.16
C PRO A 175 -11.02 -0.09 15.32
N VAL A 176 -9.89 0.44 15.83
CA VAL A 176 -8.59 0.35 15.13
C VAL A 176 -8.08 -1.09 15.10
N ARG A 177 -8.32 -1.92 16.14
CA ARG A 177 -7.98 -3.33 16.09
C ARG A 177 -8.77 -4.04 14.99
N ALA A 178 -10.08 -3.85 14.93
CA ALA A 178 -10.91 -4.43 13.88
C ALA A 178 -10.43 -4.03 12.46
N PHE A 179 -10.02 -2.77 12.28
CA PHE A 179 -9.44 -2.29 11.03
C PHE A 179 -8.12 -2.98 10.68
N THR A 180 -7.24 -3.23 11.66
CA THR A 180 -5.91 -3.84 11.44
C THR A 180 -5.93 -5.36 11.43
N GLU A 181 -7.00 -6.02 11.89
CA GLU A 181 -7.06 -7.47 12.12
C GLU A 181 -6.82 -8.30 10.86
N SER A 182 -7.41 -7.91 9.75
CA SER A 182 -7.25 -8.59 8.46
C SER A 182 -5.94 -8.28 7.72
N THR A 183 -5.19 -7.30 8.18
CA THR A 183 -3.97 -6.78 7.52
C THR A 183 -2.76 -6.86 8.46
N ALA A 184 -2.45 -5.78 9.16
CA ALA A 184 -1.25 -5.66 9.99
C ALA A 184 -1.17 -6.70 11.12
N MET A 185 -2.30 -7.11 11.71
CA MET A 185 -2.34 -8.07 12.82
C MET A 185 -2.25 -9.53 12.36
N ARG A 186 -2.63 -9.82 11.11
CA ARG A 186 -2.66 -11.19 10.58
C ARG A 186 -1.34 -11.97 10.76
N PRO A 187 -0.15 -11.44 10.43
CA PRO A 187 1.11 -12.14 10.62
C PRO A 187 1.43 -12.48 12.09
N PHE A 188 0.88 -11.71 13.03
CA PHE A 188 1.06 -11.96 14.47
C PHE A 188 0.20 -13.12 14.92
N VAL A 189 -1.10 -13.08 14.65
CA VAL A 189 -2.04 -14.12 15.10
C VAL A 189 -1.73 -15.48 14.46
N GLN A 190 -1.19 -15.52 13.24
CA GLN A 190 -0.78 -16.77 12.58
C GLN A 190 0.38 -17.52 13.28
N ARG A 191 1.13 -16.83 14.15
CA ARG A 191 2.28 -17.39 14.90
C ARG A 191 1.92 -17.74 16.34
N LEU A 192 0.71 -17.51 16.77
CA LEU A 192 0.23 -17.66 18.13
C LEU A 192 -0.85 -18.75 18.23
N THR A 193 -0.96 -19.39 19.38
CA THR A 193 -2.13 -20.18 19.76
C THR A 193 -3.34 -19.26 19.93
N GLU A 194 -4.56 -19.80 19.89
CA GLU A 194 -5.77 -18.99 20.08
C GLU A 194 -5.82 -18.26 21.43
N THR A 195 -5.33 -18.90 22.50
CA THR A 195 -5.23 -18.27 23.83
C THR A 195 -4.25 -17.11 23.84
N GLU A 196 -3.10 -17.25 23.19
CA GLU A 196 -2.11 -16.17 23.05
C GLU A 196 -2.62 -15.05 22.16
N ALA A 197 -3.27 -15.38 21.04
CA ALA A 197 -3.88 -14.42 20.15
C ALA A 197 -4.95 -13.57 20.88
N GLN A 198 -5.76 -14.21 21.75
CA GLN A 198 -6.74 -13.49 22.57
C GLN A 198 -6.07 -12.56 23.60
N ARG A 199 -4.97 -12.98 24.21
CA ARG A 199 -4.17 -12.13 25.12
C ARG A 199 -3.59 -10.94 24.36
N LEU A 200 -3.08 -11.14 23.14
CA LEU A 200 -2.59 -10.07 22.28
C LEU A 200 -3.71 -9.07 21.94
N ARG A 201 -4.88 -9.57 21.50
CA ARG A 201 -6.03 -8.71 21.17
C ARG A 201 -6.42 -7.84 22.35
N SER A 202 -6.57 -8.43 23.55
CA SER A 202 -6.98 -7.68 24.76
C SER A 202 -5.95 -6.63 25.18
N ALA A 203 -4.67 -6.95 25.15
CA ALA A 203 -3.62 -5.98 25.53
C ALA A 203 -3.47 -4.88 24.48
N TYR A 204 -3.62 -5.22 23.21
CA TYR A 204 -3.58 -4.24 22.12
C TYR A 204 -4.79 -3.30 22.16
N ASP A 205 -6.00 -3.80 22.43
CA ASP A 205 -7.20 -2.96 22.64
C ASP A 205 -6.95 -1.90 23.72
N LEU A 206 -6.38 -2.30 24.86
CA LEU A 206 -6.07 -1.37 25.96
C LEU A 206 -5.05 -0.29 25.55
N ALA A 207 -4.03 -0.65 24.80
CA ALA A 207 -3.04 0.30 24.29
C ALA A 207 -3.66 1.27 23.28
N LEU A 208 -4.59 0.80 22.46
CA LEU A 208 -5.29 1.60 21.47
C LEU A 208 -6.25 2.63 22.09
N GLU A 209 -6.90 2.35 23.23
CA GLU A 209 -7.78 3.30 23.92
C GLU A 209 -7.05 4.60 24.30
N VAL A 210 -5.74 4.52 24.57
CA VAL A 210 -4.92 5.70 24.88
C VAL A 210 -4.53 6.45 23.60
N ALA A 211 -4.16 5.73 22.54
CA ALA A 211 -3.64 6.33 21.32
C ALA A 211 -4.76 6.86 20.39
N TYR A 212 -5.94 6.25 20.44
CA TYR A 212 -7.11 6.58 19.65
C TYR A 212 -8.36 6.63 20.52
N PRO A 213 -8.56 7.72 21.29
CA PRO A 213 -9.70 7.85 22.18
C PRO A 213 -11.03 7.71 21.43
N ARG A 214 -12.00 7.06 22.07
CA ARG A 214 -13.34 6.90 21.50
C ARG A 214 -14.09 8.21 21.42
N LEU A 215 -14.85 8.36 20.36
CA LEU A 215 -15.86 9.40 20.20
C LEU A 215 -17.10 9.07 21.06
N PRO A 216 -18.02 10.04 21.28
CA PRO A 216 -19.24 9.82 22.05
C PRO A 216 -20.14 8.67 21.52
N ASP A 217 -20.05 8.37 20.22
CA ASP A 217 -20.78 7.27 19.58
C ASP A 217 -20.06 5.92 19.66
N GLY A 218 -18.87 5.88 20.30
CA GLY A 218 -18.01 4.70 20.42
C GLY A 218 -17.11 4.45 19.22
N GLY A 219 -17.20 5.25 18.16
CA GLY A 219 -16.26 5.24 17.03
C GLY A 219 -14.93 5.90 17.39
N VAL A 220 -14.00 5.95 16.44
CA VAL A 220 -12.71 6.63 16.60
C VAL A 220 -12.32 7.40 15.34
N LEU A 221 -11.50 8.43 15.50
CA LEU A 221 -10.80 9.08 14.39
C LEU A 221 -9.38 8.51 14.27
N MET A 222 -9.11 7.89 13.14
CA MET A 222 -7.81 7.29 12.84
C MET A 222 -7.11 8.09 11.74
N PRO A 223 -6.00 8.79 12.02
CA PRO A 223 -5.14 9.36 10.99
C PRO A 223 -4.52 8.23 10.16
N PHE A 224 -4.77 8.25 8.85
CA PHE A 224 -4.24 7.25 7.91
C PHE A 224 -3.31 7.94 6.92
N ARG A 225 -2.00 7.79 7.15
CA ARG A 225 -0.95 8.37 6.32
C ARG A 225 -0.74 7.53 5.07
N ARG A 226 -0.63 8.19 3.92
CA ARG A 226 -0.26 7.60 2.64
C ARG A 226 0.93 8.35 2.05
N VAL A 227 1.88 7.62 1.52
CA VAL A 227 3.04 8.12 0.79
C VAL A 227 2.78 7.98 -0.70
N PHE A 228 3.09 9.03 -1.44
CA PHE A 228 2.88 9.12 -2.87
C PHE A 228 4.16 9.55 -3.57
N PHE A 229 4.37 9.07 -4.77
CA PHE A 229 5.29 9.69 -5.71
C PHE A 229 4.86 9.46 -7.15
N VAL A 230 5.21 10.41 -7.99
CA VAL A 230 5.06 10.35 -9.45
C VAL A 230 6.41 10.68 -10.04
N LEU A 231 6.90 9.82 -10.93
CA LEU A 231 8.09 10.06 -11.74
C LEU A 231 7.69 10.08 -13.20
N ARG A 232 8.12 11.10 -13.93
CA ARG A 232 8.10 11.13 -15.40
C ARG A 232 9.52 10.90 -15.92
N VAL A 233 9.68 9.89 -16.75
CA VAL A 233 10.97 9.63 -17.43
C VAL A 233 11.32 10.83 -18.29
N THR A 234 12.56 11.30 -18.20
CA THR A 234 13.11 12.31 -19.14
C THR A 234 13.88 11.57 -20.23
N GLY A 235 13.52 11.87 -21.49
CA GLY A 235 14.18 11.31 -22.67
C GLY A 235 15.64 11.69 -22.80
#